data_06e792c0c072ce974d721445eac1eb35
#
_entry.id   06e792c0c072ce974d721445eac1eb35
#
_cell.length_a   1.000
_cell.length_b   1.000
_cell.length_c   1.000
_cell.angle_alpha   90.00
_cell.angle_beta   90.00
_cell.angle_gamma   90.00
#
_symmetry.space_group_name_H-M   'P 1'
#
loop_
_entity.id
_entity.type
_entity.pdbx_description
1 polymer ?
#
loop_
_entity_poly.entity_id
_entity_poly.type
_entity_poly.pdbx_seq_one_letter_code
_entity_poly.pdbx_strand_id
1 'polypeptide(L)'
;MKVLKSIYKVMGCAILAASLSSCVNDWLDVAPSDGTDADAALTSSADLDAARTGMYKALKGNSSLVDYYGQQFFVYGDVHAGDDYQYNNIGGSNRASFYYDMNYQTASEFTSSTSSSNVAWKSPYIVIGRANRIIAAAEGGALSDAAEAKATIDQYAAEAKVLRALAHFDLVRIYGKPYTEDQGASLGVPLVTGVLESNAKPARSTVAEVYTQVVKDLTEAISSNALATETEPGYVSVWGAKAILSRVYLNMGDYANALSVAEDIIKNSGAALWTRDQYFKAWDASTPNESEFLFRLNVAGSTDNNVLNGIGNLQQREGYKEMVATKKFVDMLTSDPEDVRNDMFLPATAAQEVATYGTNKVYLNKLRGQGGNLRNVTIVPIIRLSEVYLTAAECAFRKNDKTKAVEYLNDLVKNRTTTEASLATVDNITLERILIERRKELIGEGQRYFDALRNNETITRYTSEADKGWHKTLSKEAQSFDRDYFKAIAAIPQAEINANPNIKQNTGYGE
;
A
#
# COMPACT_ATOMS: atom_id res chain seq x y z
N MET A 1 80.04 26.43 15.31
CA MET A 1 78.90 25.77 16.06
C MET A 1 77.50 26.37 15.86
N LYS A 2 77.35 27.70 15.69
CA LYS A 2 76.01 28.33 15.50
C LYS A 2 75.41 28.03 14.10
N VAL A 3 76.16 27.90 13.05
CA VAL A 3 75.67 27.66 11.68
C VAL A 3 75.17 26.24 11.52
N LEU A 4 75.88 25.26 12.10
CA LEU A 4 75.39 23.84 12.08
C LEU A 4 74.05 23.62 12.77
N LYS A 5 73.81 24.32 13.87
CA LYS A 5 72.54 24.23 14.61
C LYS A 5 71.36 24.86 13.82
N SER A 6 71.64 25.82 12.95
CA SER A 6 70.63 26.45 12.11
C SER A 6 70.23 25.53 10.93
N ILE A 7 71.18 24.80 10.35
CA ILE A 7 70.97 23.84 9.26
C ILE A 7 70.11 22.66 9.74
N TYR A 8 70.35 22.11 10.95
CA TYR A 8 69.52 21.04 11.51
C TYR A 8 68.11 21.47 11.85
N LYS A 9 67.88 22.73 12.24
CA LYS A 9 66.53 23.29 12.44
C LYS A 9 65.76 23.46 11.14
N VAL A 10 66.38 23.93 10.09
CA VAL A 10 65.75 24.08 8.75
C VAL A 10 65.49 22.72 8.13
N MET A 11 66.40 21.77 8.28
CA MET A 11 66.23 20.40 7.79
C MET A 11 65.13 19.64 8.55
N GLY A 12 65.01 19.83 9.88
CA GLY A 12 63.95 19.29 10.70
C GLY A 12 62.57 19.84 10.34
N CYS A 13 62.45 21.14 10.04
CA CYS A 13 61.19 21.75 9.59
C CYS A 13 60.83 21.34 8.15
N ALA A 14 61.79 21.10 7.25
CA ALA A 14 61.51 20.61 5.91
C ALA A 14 61.03 19.14 5.91
N ILE A 15 61.59 18.29 6.79
CA ILE A 15 61.13 16.90 6.93
C ILE A 15 59.75 16.82 7.57
N LEU A 16 59.41 17.72 8.53
CA LEU A 16 58.05 17.78 9.11
C LEU A 16 57.03 18.33 8.11
N ALA A 17 57.41 19.27 7.23
CA ALA A 17 56.51 19.78 6.18
C ALA A 17 56.27 18.76 5.07
N ALA A 18 57.24 17.90 4.77
CA ALA A 18 57.09 16.81 3.78
C ALA A 18 56.26 15.65 4.29
N SER A 19 56.12 15.46 5.61
CA SER A 19 55.26 14.41 6.20
C SER A 19 53.81 14.83 6.34
N LEU A 20 53.46 16.11 6.10
CA LEU A 20 52.08 16.60 6.14
C LEU A 20 51.40 16.65 4.76
N SER A 21 52.12 16.36 3.68
CA SER A 21 51.55 16.31 2.33
C SER A 21 51.21 14.90 1.83
N SER A 22 51.26 13.88 2.70
CA SER A 22 50.89 12.50 2.37
C SER A 22 49.54 12.08 2.98
N CYS A 23 48.55 12.98 2.98
CA CYS A 23 47.15 12.60 3.08
C CYS A 23 46.54 12.73 1.70
N VAL A 24 46.82 11.79 0.83
CA VAL A 24 46.01 11.52 -0.32
C VAL A 24 44.67 11.01 0.25
N ASN A 25 43.57 11.66 -0.09
CA ASN A 25 42.21 11.34 0.37
C ASN A 25 41.73 9.91 -0.02
N ASP A 26 42.55 9.18 -0.75
CA ASP A 26 42.20 7.88 -1.38
C ASP A 26 42.22 6.68 -0.44
N TRP A 27 42.86 6.75 0.72
CA TRP A 27 42.93 5.57 1.60
C TRP A 27 41.71 5.41 2.52
N LEU A 28 40.82 6.44 2.57
CA LEU A 28 39.56 6.39 3.31
C LEU A 28 38.37 6.00 2.41
N ASP A 29 38.53 6.01 1.10
CA ASP A 29 37.58 5.48 0.13
C ASP A 29 37.77 3.96 -0.04
N VAL A 30 37.61 3.22 1.06
CA VAL A 30 37.54 1.77 0.97
C VAL A 30 36.14 1.41 0.51
N ALA A 31 36.02 0.96 -0.73
CA ALA A 31 34.78 0.33 -1.20
C ALA A 31 34.39 -0.80 -0.23
N PRO A 32 33.10 -0.95 0.12
CA PRO A 32 32.65 -2.01 1.00
C PRO A 32 33.16 -3.36 0.48
N SER A 33 33.89 -4.11 1.30
CA SER A 33 34.46 -5.41 0.92
C SER A 33 33.39 -6.51 0.78
N ASP A 34 32.16 -6.22 1.18
CA ASP A 34 31.00 -7.13 1.24
C ASP A 34 29.78 -6.62 0.40
N GLY A 35 29.98 -5.59 -0.42
CA GLY A 35 28.96 -5.01 -1.29
C GLY A 35 29.55 -4.38 -2.55
N THR A 36 28.78 -4.37 -3.62
CA THR A 36 29.07 -3.60 -4.83
C THR A 36 28.61 -2.16 -4.63
N ASP A 37 29.39 -1.16 -5.05
CA ASP A 37 28.94 0.21 -5.13
C ASP A 37 27.61 0.26 -5.89
N ALA A 38 26.59 0.86 -5.30
CA ALA A 38 25.24 0.86 -5.86
C ALA A 38 25.18 1.54 -7.24
N ASP A 39 26.06 2.51 -7.50
CA ASP A 39 26.14 3.21 -8.79
C ASP A 39 26.91 2.41 -9.84
N ALA A 40 27.83 1.52 -9.40
CA ALA A 40 28.55 0.59 -10.27
C ALA A 40 27.79 -0.73 -10.50
N ALA A 41 26.66 -0.94 -9.85
CA ALA A 41 25.92 -2.21 -9.88
C ALA A 41 24.96 -2.34 -11.08
N LEU A 42 24.59 -1.24 -11.74
CA LEU A 42 23.62 -1.23 -12.84
C LEU A 42 24.32 -0.86 -14.14
N THR A 43 24.90 -1.84 -14.83
CA THR A 43 25.72 -1.67 -16.03
C THR A 43 25.10 -2.24 -17.30
N SER A 44 24.02 -3.03 -17.17
CA SER A 44 23.33 -3.70 -18.27
C SER A 44 21.83 -3.84 -18.01
N SER A 45 21.08 -4.20 -19.04
CA SER A 45 19.64 -4.55 -18.90
C SER A 45 19.41 -5.74 -17.98
N ALA A 46 20.34 -6.68 -17.90
CA ALA A 46 20.28 -7.82 -16.98
C ALA A 46 20.40 -7.39 -15.52
N ASP A 47 21.26 -6.40 -15.23
CA ASP A 47 21.36 -5.82 -13.89
C ASP A 47 20.06 -5.07 -13.51
N LEU A 48 19.45 -4.37 -14.49
CA LEU A 48 18.15 -3.73 -14.29
C LEU A 48 17.04 -4.74 -13.99
N ASP A 49 17.03 -5.93 -14.60
CA ASP A 49 16.07 -6.99 -14.32
C ASP A 49 16.20 -7.50 -12.88
N ALA A 50 17.44 -7.69 -12.40
CA ALA A 50 17.69 -8.04 -11.01
C ALA A 50 17.22 -6.93 -10.04
N ALA A 51 17.47 -5.66 -10.37
CA ALA A 51 17.00 -4.51 -9.60
C ALA A 51 15.47 -4.40 -9.60
N ARG A 52 14.82 -4.63 -10.76
CA ARG A 52 13.36 -4.72 -10.93
C ARG A 52 12.77 -5.77 -10.01
N THR A 53 13.28 -6.99 -10.05
CA THR A 53 12.87 -8.08 -9.14
C THR A 53 13.00 -7.67 -7.67
N GLY A 54 14.11 -7.04 -7.32
CA GLY A 54 14.34 -6.49 -6.00
C GLY A 54 13.32 -5.41 -5.60
N MET A 55 12.89 -4.56 -6.52
CA MET A 55 11.91 -3.50 -6.29
C MET A 55 10.52 -4.10 -6.00
N TYR A 56 10.06 -5.06 -6.79
CA TYR A 56 8.78 -5.78 -6.53
C TYR A 56 8.82 -6.58 -5.24
N LYS A 57 9.97 -7.17 -4.89
CA LYS A 57 10.13 -7.85 -3.61
C LYS A 57 9.95 -6.91 -2.41
N ALA A 58 10.41 -5.65 -2.53
CA ALA A 58 10.26 -4.68 -1.45
C ALA A 58 8.78 -4.33 -1.16
N LEU A 59 7.89 -4.40 -2.14
CA LEU A 59 6.45 -4.23 -1.91
C LEU A 59 5.88 -5.26 -0.94
N LYS A 60 6.35 -6.50 -1.01
CA LYS A 60 5.91 -7.61 -0.15
C LYS A 60 6.60 -7.64 1.21
N GLY A 61 7.71 -6.92 1.35
CA GLY A 61 8.61 -7.04 2.48
C GLY A 61 9.49 -8.29 2.39
N ASN A 62 10.03 -8.74 3.51
CA ASN A 62 10.88 -9.94 3.62
C ASN A 62 10.68 -10.62 4.98
N SER A 63 11.49 -11.62 5.29
CA SER A 63 11.42 -12.34 6.57
C SER A 63 11.58 -11.47 7.81
N SER A 64 12.21 -10.31 7.69
CA SER A 64 12.49 -9.39 8.80
C SER A 64 11.60 -8.16 8.84
N LEU A 65 10.96 -7.79 7.71
CA LEU A 65 10.19 -6.57 7.59
C LEU A 65 8.94 -6.79 6.72
N VAL A 66 7.76 -6.55 7.27
CA VAL A 66 6.45 -6.73 6.61
C VAL A 66 5.58 -5.48 6.73
N ASP A 67 6.20 -4.32 6.64
CA ASP A 67 5.58 -3.03 6.91
C ASP A 67 4.82 -2.40 5.73
N TYR A 68 4.60 -3.14 4.63
CA TYR A 68 3.86 -2.62 3.47
C TYR A 68 2.79 -3.62 3.03
N TYR A 69 2.69 -3.98 1.75
CA TYR A 69 1.73 -4.96 1.23
C TYR A 69 1.95 -6.39 1.78
N GLY A 70 3.07 -6.62 2.44
CA GLY A 70 3.24 -7.83 3.22
C GLY A 70 2.27 -7.96 4.39
N GLN A 71 1.89 -6.85 5.04
CA GLN A 71 1.02 -6.86 6.23
C GLN A 71 0.39 -5.48 6.54
N GLN A 72 1.21 -4.48 6.92
CA GLN A 72 0.73 -3.28 7.63
C GLN A 72 -0.17 -2.36 6.81
N PHE A 73 -0.02 -2.33 5.50
CA PHE A 73 -0.93 -1.58 4.64
C PHE A 73 -2.39 -2.03 4.82
N PHE A 74 -2.62 -3.33 4.87
CA PHE A 74 -3.96 -3.90 5.04
C PHE A 74 -4.49 -3.68 6.46
N VAL A 75 -3.63 -3.82 7.47
CA VAL A 75 -4.01 -3.54 8.87
C VAL A 75 -4.43 -2.08 9.03
N TYR A 76 -3.66 -1.16 8.48
CA TYR A 76 -4.00 0.25 8.51
C TYR A 76 -5.27 0.55 7.70
N GLY A 77 -5.37 0.03 6.49
CA GLY A 77 -6.48 0.33 5.58
C GLY A 77 -7.83 -0.26 5.98
N ASP A 78 -7.86 -1.35 6.75
CA ASP A 78 -9.10 -2.02 7.17
C ASP A 78 -9.33 -1.94 8.69
N VAL A 79 -8.35 -2.31 9.50
CA VAL A 79 -8.54 -2.48 10.95
C VAL A 79 -8.49 -1.14 11.70
N HIS A 80 -7.81 -0.14 11.17
CA HIS A 80 -7.84 1.21 11.73
C HIS A 80 -9.25 1.82 11.60
N ALA A 81 -9.97 1.58 10.50
CA ALA A 81 -11.40 1.88 10.45
C ALA A 81 -12.16 1.05 11.50
N GLY A 82 -12.03 -0.24 11.44
CA GLY A 82 -12.57 -1.17 12.44
C GLY A 82 -14.08 -1.27 12.48
N ASP A 83 -14.80 -0.64 11.54
CA ASP A 83 -16.26 -0.67 11.47
C ASP A 83 -16.80 -1.83 10.61
N ASP A 84 -15.99 -2.39 9.71
CA ASP A 84 -16.29 -3.60 8.93
C ASP A 84 -15.42 -4.78 9.34
N TYR A 85 -14.12 -4.54 9.55
CA TYR A 85 -13.13 -5.55 9.84
C TYR A 85 -12.34 -5.11 11.07
N GLN A 86 -12.45 -5.86 12.15
CA GLN A 86 -11.90 -5.51 13.45
C GLN A 86 -10.78 -6.44 13.88
N TYR A 87 -9.98 -5.99 14.83
CA TYR A 87 -9.06 -6.86 15.55
C TYR A 87 -9.81 -7.95 16.34
N ASN A 88 -9.36 -9.19 16.22
CA ASN A 88 -9.89 -10.32 16.96
C ASN A 88 -9.31 -10.39 18.38
N ASN A 89 -9.96 -9.77 19.33
CA ASN A 89 -9.52 -9.74 20.72
C ASN A 89 -9.74 -11.06 21.50
N ILE A 90 -10.36 -12.07 20.89
CA ILE A 90 -10.59 -13.40 21.49
C ILE A 90 -9.49 -14.37 21.12
N GLY A 91 -9.09 -14.41 19.84
CA GLY A 91 -8.15 -15.41 19.32
C GLY A 91 -6.93 -14.84 18.59
N GLY A 92 -6.82 -13.54 18.44
CA GLY A 92 -5.68 -12.88 17.80
C GLY A 92 -4.43 -12.84 18.69
N SER A 93 -3.28 -12.57 18.09
CA SER A 93 -1.97 -12.50 18.74
C SER A 93 -1.41 -11.08 18.92
N ASN A 94 -2.27 -10.07 18.91
CA ASN A 94 -1.98 -8.64 19.11
C ASN A 94 -1.16 -7.95 17.99
N ARG A 95 -1.09 -8.51 16.79
CA ARG A 95 -0.37 -7.88 15.67
C ARG A 95 -1.17 -6.78 14.96
N ALA A 96 -2.51 -6.87 15.01
CA ALA A 96 -3.41 -5.87 14.42
C ALA A 96 -4.05 -4.93 15.46
N SER A 97 -3.74 -5.09 16.75
CA SER A 97 -4.37 -4.31 17.83
C SER A 97 -3.93 -2.85 17.85
N PHE A 98 -2.73 -2.54 17.39
CA PHE A 98 -2.12 -1.22 17.51
C PHE A 98 -3.02 -0.08 16.96
N TYR A 99 -3.39 -0.16 15.70
CA TYR A 99 -4.28 0.82 15.09
C TYR A 99 -5.72 0.70 15.57
N TYR A 100 -6.19 -0.53 15.79
CA TYR A 100 -7.55 -0.75 16.28
C TYR A 100 -7.79 -0.12 17.65
N ASP A 101 -6.86 -0.29 18.57
CA ASP A 101 -7.00 0.22 19.94
C ASP A 101 -6.82 1.73 20.04
N MET A 102 -6.04 2.32 19.15
CA MET A 102 -5.67 3.74 19.18
C MET A 102 -5.09 4.19 20.53
N ASN A 103 -4.46 3.26 21.26
CA ASN A 103 -3.93 3.51 22.62
C ASN A 103 -2.54 4.14 22.64
N TYR A 104 -1.87 4.25 21.49
CA TYR A 104 -0.58 4.88 21.39
C TYR A 104 -0.65 6.36 21.81
N GLN A 105 0.37 6.83 22.50
CA GLN A 105 0.47 8.17 23.06
C GLN A 105 1.58 9.01 22.40
N THR A 106 2.61 8.35 21.90
CA THR A 106 3.83 9.00 21.40
C THR A 106 4.23 8.45 20.05
N ALA A 107 4.99 9.23 19.28
CA ALA A 107 5.55 8.83 18.00
C ALA A 107 6.58 7.69 18.10
N SER A 108 7.19 7.48 19.25
CA SER A 108 8.17 6.40 19.47
C SER A 108 7.55 5.00 19.38
N GLU A 109 6.23 4.87 19.52
CA GLU A 109 5.51 3.61 19.37
C GLU A 109 5.29 3.21 17.91
N PHE A 110 5.47 4.15 16.97
CA PHE A 110 5.40 3.91 15.53
C PHE A 110 6.73 3.40 15.03
N THR A 111 6.85 2.08 14.85
CA THR A 111 8.09 1.42 14.43
C THR A 111 7.90 0.64 13.14
N SER A 112 8.89 0.68 12.26
CA SER A 112 8.94 -0.07 10.99
C SER A 112 10.24 -0.86 10.82
N SER A 113 10.90 -1.21 11.92
CA SER A 113 12.25 -1.80 11.89
C SER A 113 12.30 -3.31 12.04
N THR A 114 11.18 -3.95 12.37
CA THR A 114 11.13 -5.39 12.68
C THR A 114 9.92 -6.08 12.04
N SER A 115 9.85 -7.40 12.13
CA SER A 115 8.70 -8.20 11.68
C SER A 115 7.41 -7.93 12.45
N SER A 116 7.49 -7.26 13.60
CA SER A 116 6.35 -6.73 14.38
C SER A 116 6.16 -5.23 14.16
N SER A 117 6.51 -4.74 12.99
CA SER A 117 6.31 -3.35 12.56
C SER A 117 4.86 -2.89 12.78
N ASN A 118 4.71 -1.66 13.26
CA ASN A 118 3.41 -1.03 13.48
C ASN A 118 3.06 -0.02 12.39
N VAL A 119 3.91 0.17 11.37
CA VAL A 119 3.70 1.20 10.34
C VAL A 119 4.20 0.74 8.98
N ALA A 120 3.62 1.29 7.91
CA ALA A 120 4.09 1.17 6.55
C ALA A 120 4.95 2.40 6.19
N TRP A 121 6.25 2.36 6.49
CA TRP A 121 7.18 3.47 6.23
C TRP A 121 8.44 3.02 5.49
N LYS A 122 9.19 2.10 6.06
CA LYS A 122 10.53 1.74 5.56
C LYS A 122 10.49 1.05 4.20
N SER A 123 9.62 0.04 4.02
CA SER A 123 9.53 -0.67 2.74
C SER A 123 9.05 0.22 1.59
N PRO A 124 8.04 1.10 1.74
CA PRO A 124 7.70 2.06 0.69
C PRO A 124 8.89 2.93 0.26
N TYR A 125 9.69 3.46 1.18
CA TYR A 125 10.90 4.22 0.82
C TYR A 125 12.00 3.36 0.19
N ILE A 126 12.11 2.08 0.55
CA ILE A 126 13.00 1.13 -0.15
C ILE A 126 12.53 0.95 -1.61
N VAL A 127 11.23 0.84 -1.86
CA VAL A 127 10.67 0.79 -3.22
C VAL A 127 11.03 2.05 -3.99
N ILE A 128 10.80 3.24 -3.41
CA ILE A 128 11.13 4.53 -4.01
C ILE A 128 12.63 4.63 -4.35
N GLY A 129 13.50 4.26 -3.43
CA GLY A 129 14.94 4.30 -3.65
C GLY A 129 15.40 3.36 -4.77
N ARG A 130 14.84 2.15 -4.84
CA ARG A 130 15.12 1.19 -5.92
C ARG A 130 14.58 1.68 -7.26
N ALA A 131 13.36 2.22 -7.27
CA ALA A 131 12.75 2.80 -8.46
C ALA A 131 13.61 3.97 -9.00
N ASN A 132 14.05 4.87 -8.14
CA ASN A 132 14.91 5.99 -8.54
C ASN A 132 16.23 5.53 -9.19
N ARG A 133 16.85 4.47 -8.69
CA ARG A 133 18.07 3.91 -9.30
C ARG A 133 17.81 3.31 -10.67
N ILE A 134 16.71 2.56 -10.83
CA ILE A 134 16.33 2.00 -12.15
C ILE A 134 16.06 3.13 -13.14
N ILE A 135 15.30 4.15 -12.76
CA ILE A 135 14.99 5.30 -13.60
C ILE A 135 16.28 6.03 -13.99
N ALA A 136 17.16 6.34 -13.03
CA ALA A 136 18.41 7.03 -13.28
C ALA A 136 19.34 6.25 -14.21
N ALA A 137 19.48 4.94 -14.04
CA ALA A 137 20.30 4.10 -14.90
C ALA A 137 19.73 4.01 -16.33
N ALA A 138 18.40 3.88 -16.46
CA ALA A 138 17.73 3.82 -17.75
C ALA A 138 17.83 5.16 -18.53
N GLU A 139 17.66 6.29 -17.84
CA GLU A 139 17.72 7.63 -18.44
C GLU A 139 19.15 8.13 -18.64
N GLY A 140 20.12 7.60 -17.89
CA GLY A 140 21.53 8.01 -17.93
C GLY A 140 22.29 7.57 -19.19
N GLY A 141 21.78 6.60 -19.94
CA GLY A 141 22.35 6.14 -21.21
C GLY A 141 23.70 5.42 -21.10
N ALA A 142 24.14 5.04 -19.91
CA ALA A 142 25.44 4.42 -19.65
C ALA A 142 25.41 2.87 -19.64
N LEU A 143 24.24 2.26 -19.88
CA LEU A 143 24.12 0.80 -19.94
C LEU A 143 24.82 0.24 -21.16
N SER A 144 25.58 -0.83 -20.98
CA SER A 144 26.45 -1.43 -22.02
C SER A 144 25.66 -1.98 -23.22
N ASP A 145 24.40 -2.32 -23.05
CA ASP A 145 23.47 -2.87 -24.04
C ASP A 145 22.26 -1.95 -24.29
N ALA A 146 22.42 -0.63 -24.03
CA ALA A 146 21.31 0.32 -24.09
C ALA A 146 20.59 0.39 -25.44
N ALA A 147 21.31 0.20 -26.56
CA ALA A 147 20.72 0.23 -27.90
C ALA A 147 19.95 -1.07 -28.20
N GLU A 148 20.52 -2.21 -27.88
CA GLU A 148 19.97 -3.54 -28.15
C GLU A 148 18.78 -3.87 -27.27
N ALA A 149 18.83 -3.44 -26.00
CA ALA A 149 17.79 -3.73 -24.99
C ALA A 149 16.83 -2.57 -24.73
N LYS A 150 16.81 -1.53 -25.59
CA LYS A 150 16.06 -0.30 -25.36
C LYS A 150 14.61 -0.52 -24.91
N ALA A 151 13.86 -1.38 -25.57
CA ALA A 151 12.46 -1.64 -25.23
C ALA A 151 12.30 -2.21 -23.81
N THR A 152 13.18 -3.11 -23.40
CA THR A 152 13.22 -3.70 -22.05
C THR A 152 13.59 -2.68 -21.00
N ILE A 153 14.58 -1.85 -21.29
CA ILE A 153 15.03 -0.77 -20.39
C ILE A 153 13.91 0.26 -20.19
N ASP A 154 13.25 0.68 -21.28
CA ASP A 154 12.12 1.60 -21.23
C ASP A 154 10.95 1.02 -20.42
N GLN A 155 10.67 -0.29 -20.56
CA GLN A 155 9.65 -0.98 -19.77
C GLN A 155 10.00 -0.94 -18.27
N TYR A 156 11.22 -1.29 -17.90
CA TYR A 156 11.62 -1.30 -16.48
C TYR A 156 11.59 0.09 -15.86
N ALA A 157 11.98 1.13 -16.62
CA ALA A 157 11.86 2.51 -16.19
C ALA A 157 10.39 2.94 -15.99
N ALA A 158 9.49 2.53 -16.90
CA ALA A 158 8.08 2.83 -16.79
C ALA A 158 7.44 2.12 -15.57
N GLU A 159 7.75 0.84 -15.34
CA GLU A 159 7.32 0.11 -14.15
C GLU A 159 7.86 0.76 -12.86
N ALA A 160 9.11 1.20 -12.86
CA ALA A 160 9.71 1.89 -11.72
C ALA A 160 9.00 3.21 -11.40
N LYS A 161 8.60 3.98 -12.42
CA LYS A 161 7.76 5.19 -12.23
C LYS A 161 6.41 4.84 -11.59
N VAL A 162 5.74 3.79 -12.07
CA VAL A 162 4.45 3.34 -11.49
C VAL A 162 4.61 2.94 -10.01
N LEU A 163 5.64 2.17 -9.67
CA LEU A 163 5.84 1.72 -8.29
C LEU A 163 6.31 2.84 -7.37
N ARG A 164 7.10 3.80 -7.87
CA ARG A 164 7.45 5.03 -7.14
C ARG A 164 6.20 5.85 -6.83
N ALA A 165 5.32 6.00 -7.81
CA ALA A 165 4.03 6.68 -7.64
C ALA A 165 3.15 5.98 -6.61
N LEU A 166 2.97 4.66 -6.71
CA LEU A 166 2.19 3.87 -5.77
C LEU A 166 2.71 4.02 -4.33
N ALA A 167 4.03 3.93 -4.14
CA ALA A 167 4.64 4.04 -2.82
C ALA A 167 4.47 5.44 -2.20
N HIS A 168 4.66 6.52 -2.98
CA HIS A 168 4.38 7.87 -2.50
C HIS A 168 2.89 8.10 -2.21
N PHE A 169 1.99 7.57 -3.06
CA PHE A 169 0.55 7.67 -2.88
C PHE A 169 0.09 6.98 -1.58
N ASP A 170 0.60 5.79 -1.30
CA ASP A 170 0.25 5.08 -0.07
C ASP A 170 0.82 5.77 1.16
N LEU A 171 2.08 6.22 1.11
CA LEU A 171 2.69 7.00 2.19
C LEU A 171 1.89 8.26 2.50
N VAL A 172 1.53 9.05 1.48
CA VAL A 172 0.82 10.32 1.72
C VAL A 172 -0.58 10.11 2.27
N ARG A 173 -1.26 9.00 1.92
CA ARG A 173 -2.57 8.65 2.50
C ARG A 173 -2.50 8.21 3.96
N ILE A 174 -1.37 7.63 4.38
CA ILE A 174 -1.17 7.19 5.77
C ILE A 174 -0.72 8.35 6.67
N TYR A 175 0.17 9.21 6.18
CA TYR A 175 0.87 10.23 6.99
C TYR A 175 0.47 11.66 6.70
N GLY A 176 -0.32 11.92 5.69
CA GLY A 176 -0.89 13.22 5.33
C GLY A 176 -2.40 13.23 5.50
N LYS A 177 -2.96 14.43 5.61
CA LYS A 177 -4.42 14.61 5.60
C LYS A 177 -5.00 14.19 4.25
N PRO A 178 -6.27 13.73 4.20
CA PRO A 178 -6.94 13.46 2.93
C PRO A 178 -6.89 14.69 2.01
N TYR A 179 -6.57 14.48 0.74
CA TYR A 179 -6.50 15.58 -0.24
C TYR A 179 -7.79 16.43 -0.26
N THR A 180 -8.94 15.78 -0.09
CA THR A 180 -10.26 16.42 -0.11
C THR A 180 -10.56 17.29 1.12
N GLU A 181 -9.71 17.28 2.16
CA GLU A 181 -9.90 18.07 3.37
C GLU A 181 -9.51 19.52 3.14
N ASP A 182 -8.35 19.77 2.54
CA ASP A 182 -7.77 21.10 2.36
C ASP A 182 -7.13 21.29 0.98
N GLN A 183 -7.53 20.48 0.00
CA GLN A 183 -6.96 20.44 -1.36
C GLN A 183 -5.44 20.17 -1.35
N GLY A 184 -4.98 19.44 -0.35
CA GLY A 184 -3.59 19.03 -0.21
C GLY A 184 -2.64 20.11 0.30
N ALA A 185 -3.14 21.16 0.93
CA ALA A 185 -2.31 22.26 1.46
C ALA A 185 -1.45 21.84 2.67
N SER A 186 -1.89 20.83 3.45
CA SER A 186 -1.15 20.31 4.60
C SER A 186 0.10 19.53 4.22
N LEU A 187 0.97 19.27 5.22
CA LEU A 187 2.19 18.49 5.02
C LEU A 187 1.84 17.01 4.73
N GLY A 188 2.42 16.50 3.65
CA GLY A 188 2.42 15.11 3.27
C GLY A 188 3.64 14.36 3.82
N VAL A 189 4.46 13.83 2.90
CA VAL A 189 5.66 13.04 3.19
C VAL A 189 6.87 13.59 2.43
N PRO A 190 8.12 13.23 2.78
CA PRO A 190 9.26 13.54 1.93
C PRO A 190 9.08 13.00 0.52
N LEU A 191 9.09 13.90 -0.47
CA LEU A 191 8.99 13.55 -1.88
C LEU A 191 10.39 13.28 -2.44
N VAL A 192 10.66 12.04 -2.84
CA VAL A 192 11.98 11.58 -3.28
C VAL A 192 11.90 11.07 -4.72
N THR A 193 12.35 11.89 -5.66
CA THR A 193 12.25 11.62 -7.12
C THR A 193 13.59 11.34 -7.79
N GLY A 194 14.69 11.30 -7.05
CA GLY A 194 16.04 11.00 -7.53
C GLY A 194 16.80 10.13 -6.53
N VAL A 195 17.98 9.68 -6.93
CA VAL A 195 18.93 8.99 -6.04
C VAL A 195 19.42 10.00 -4.99
N LEU A 196 19.28 9.64 -3.72
CA LEU A 196 19.70 10.48 -2.61
C LEU A 196 21.12 10.11 -2.16
N GLU A 197 21.89 11.13 -1.83
CA GLU A 197 23.14 10.98 -1.07
C GLU A 197 22.84 10.43 0.33
N SER A 198 23.78 9.69 0.90
CA SER A 198 23.63 9.03 2.22
C SER A 198 23.33 9.99 3.37
N ASN A 199 23.72 11.26 3.24
CA ASN A 199 23.51 12.33 4.21
C ASN A 199 22.32 13.25 3.89
N ALA A 200 21.57 12.96 2.83
CA ALA A 200 20.41 13.77 2.43
C ALA A 200 19.32 13.78 3.51
N LYS A 201 18.77 14.97 3.73
CA LYS A 201 17.74 15.22 4.76
C LYS A 201 16.54 15.95 4.15
N PRO A 202 15.75 15.28 3.29
CA PRO A 202 14.62 15.91 2.64
C PRO A 202 13.54 16.29 3.67
N ALA A 203 12.96 17.47 3.53
CA ALA A 203 11.79 17.88 4.31
C ALA A 203 10.51 17.20 3.75
N ARG A 204 9.43 17.29 4.48
CA ARG A 204 8.10 16.90 3.99
C ARG A 204 7.62 17.88 2.93
N SER A 205 7.13 17.37 1.82
CA SER A 205 6.36 18.13 0.84
C SER A 205 4.89 18.22 1.27
N THR A 206 4.15 19.13 0.67
CA THR A 206 2.70 19.19 0.84
C THR A 206 2.03 17.96 0.23
N VAL A 207 0.84 17.62 0.69
CA VAL A 207 0.02 16.56 0.10
C VAL A 207 -0.18 16.82 -1.40
N ALA A 208 -0.48 18.07 -1.80
CA ALA A 208 -0.67 18.45 -3.21
C ALA A 208 0.58 18.23 -4.08
N GLU A 209 1.78 18.57 -3.57
CA GLU A 209 3.04 18.32 -4.30
C GLU A 209 3.27 16.82 -4.50
N VAL A 210 3.01 15.99 -3.47
CA VAL A 210 3.13 14.54 -3.58
C VAL A 210 2.14 13.99 -4.62
N TYR A 211 0.86 14.38 -4.56
CA TYR A 211 -0.14 13.94 -5.55
C TYR A 211 0.18 14.39 -6.96
N THR A 212 0.70 15.61 -7.12
CA THR A 212 1.15 16.12 -8.43
C THR A 212 2.24 15.22 -9.03
N GLN A 213 3.23 14.85 -8.23
CA GLN A 213 4.29 13.94 -8.70
C GLN A 213 3.76 12.53 -8.96
N VAL A 214 2.86 12.02 -8.12
CA VAL A 214 2.21 10.71 -8.33
C VAL A 214 1.47 10.67 -9.68
N VAL A 215 0.66 11.67 -9.96
CA VAL A 215 -0.05 11.78 -11.25
C VAL A 215 0.95 11.90 -12.41
N LYS A 216 2.01 12.69 -12.25
CA LYS A 216 3.06 12.84 -13.26
C LYS A 216 3.73 11.51 -13.57
N ASP A 217 4.21 10.77 -12.57
CA ASP A 217 4.88 9.49 -12.76
C ASP A 217 3.98 8.48 -13.48
N LEU A 218 2.70 8.38 -13.06
CA LEU A 218 1.73 7.48 -13.69
C LEU A 218 1.41 7.88 -15.13
N THR A 219 1.19 9.16 -15.40
CA THR A 219 0.89 9.63 -16.77
C THR A 219 2.07 9.50 -17.71
N GLU A 220 3.29 9.77 -17.25
CA GLU A 220 4.51 9.54 -18.04
C GLU A 220 4.71 8.04 -18.34
N ALA A 221 4.55 7.16 -17.34
CA ALA A 221 4.68 5.73 -17.55
C ALA A 221 3.64 5.18 -18.54
N ILE A 222 2.37 5.62 -18.43
CA ILE A 222 1.30 5.22 -19.35
C ILE A 222 1.55 5.75 -20.77
N SER A 223 1.92 7.03 -20.91
CA SER A 223 2.12 7.67 -22.22
C SER A 223 3.41 7.24 -22.93
N SER A 224 4.34 6.65 -22.22
CA SER A 224 5.58 6.11 -22.84
C SER A 224 5.31 4.93 -23.79
N ASN A 225 4.16 4.27 -23.64
CA ASN A 225 3.80 3.03 -24.32
C ASN A 225 4.80 1.88 -24.11
N ALA A 226 5.61 1.96 -23.05
CA ALA A 226 6.62 0.94 -22.72
C ALA A 226 6.10 -0.13 -21.76
N LEU A 227 5.02 0.16 -20.99
CA LEU A 227 4.41 -0.84 -20.11
C LEU A 227 3.79 -1.99 -20.93
N ALA A 228 3.85 -3.20 -20.37
CA ALA A 228 3.16 -4.36 -20.94
C ALA A 228 1.66 -4.07 -21.11
N THR A 229 1.07 -4.51 -22.25
CA THR A 229 -0.36 -4.38 -22.54
C THR A 229 -1.18 -5.52 -21.96
N GLU A 230 -0.56 -6.69 -21.75
CA GLU A 230 -1.18 -7.83 -21.10
C GLU A 230 -0.91 -7.78 -19.60
N THR A 231 -1.87 -8.26 -18.80
CA THR A 231 -1.66 -8.41 -17.36
C THR A 231 -0.79 -9.63 -17.09
N GLU A 232 0.35 -9.43 -16.43
CA GLU A 232 1.23 -10.48 -15.99
C GLU A 232 1.21 -10.59 -14.47
N PRO A 233 0.95 -11.78 -13.89
CA PRO A 233 0.96 -11.94 -12.45
C PRO A 233 2.30 -11.54 -11.81
N GLY A 234 2.24 -10.61 -10.86
CA GLY A 234 3.42 -10.12 -10.15
C GLY A 234 4.04 -8.84 -10.70
N TYR A 235 3.69 -8.43 -11.91
CA TYR A 235 4.19 -7.22 -12.55
C TYR A 235 3.05 -6.27 -12.95
N VAL A 236 3.35 -4.98 -12.99
CA VAL A 236 2.36 -3.97 -13.37
C VAL A 236 2.31 -3.80 -14.87
N SER A 237 1.09 -3.86 -15.43
CA SER A 237 0.79 -3.54 -16.82
C SER A 237 0.29 -2.10 -16.96
N VAL A 238 0.07 -1.65 -18.21
CA VAL A 238 -0.57 -0.36 -18.46
C VAL A 238 -1.96 -0.28 -17.81
N TRP A 239 -2.70 -1.37 -17.71
CA TRP A 239 -4.02 -1.43 -17.08
C TRP A 239 -3.94 -1.31 -15.56
N GLY A 240 -2.93 -1.93 -14.95
CA GLY A 240 -2.62 -1.74 -13.53
C GLY A 240 -2.24 -0.29 -13.21
N ALA A 241 -1.40 0.33 -14.05
CA ALA A 241 -1.00 1.73 -13.91
C ALA A 241 -2.22 2.68 -14.04
N LYS A 242 -3.08 2.49 -15.05
CA LYS A 242 -4.33 3.24 -15.22
C LYS A 242 -5.28 3.05 -14.05
N ALA A 243 -5.42 1.83 -13.53
CA ALA A 243 -6.28 1.56 -12.39
C ALA A 243 -5.80 2.30 -11.13
N ILE A 244 -4.48 2.30 -10.86
CA ILE A 244 -3.88 3.10 -9.79
C ILE A 244 -4.16 4.60 -10.02
N LEU A 245 -3.99 5.10 -11.25
CA LEU A 245 -4.26 6.51 -11.59
C LEU A 245 -5.73 6.88 -11.34
N SER A 246 -6.68 6.02 -11.70
CA SER A 246 -8.10 6.21 -11.41
C SER A 246 -8.38 6.31 -9.91
N ARG A 247 -7.74 5.44 -9.09
CA ARG A 247 -7.80 5.50 -7.62
C ARG A 247 -7.19 6.81 -7.07
N VAL A 248 -6.09 7.27 -7.65
CA VAL A 248 -5.45 8.55 -7.27
C VAL A 248 -6.41 9.72 -7.52
N TYR A 249 -6.98 9.83 -8.71
CA TYR A 249 -7.96 10.87 -9.04
C TYR A 249 -9.20 10.81 -8.13
N LEU A 250 -9.71 9.61 -7.83
CA LEU A 250 -10.81 9.42 -6.88
C LEU A 250 -10.47 9.99 -5.49
N ASN A 251 -9.25 9.75 -5.00
CA ASN A 251 -8.79 10.28 -3.72
C ASN A 251 -8.56 11.80 -3.73
N MET A 252 -8.31 12.40 -4.90
CA MET A 252 -8.24 13.85 -5.08
C MET A 252 -9.63 14.49 -5.16
N GLY A 253 -10.69 13.71 -5.35
CA GLY A 253 -12.02 14.23 -5.70
C GLY A 253 -12.13 14.69 -7.16
N ASP A 254 -11.17 14.35 -8.01
CA ASP A 254 -11.21 14.60 -9.45
C ASP A 254 -12.03 13.51 -10.15
N TYR A 255 -13.34 13.58 -9.94
CA TYR A 255 -14.28 12.58 -10.43
C TYR A 255 -14.36 12.52 -11.96
N ALA A 256 -13.99 13.61 -12.65
CA ALA A 256 -14.00 13.64 -14.12
C ALA A 256 -12.88 12.78 -14.70
N ASN A 257 -11.65 12.98 -14.25
CA ASN A 257 -10.49 12.21 -14.69
C ASN A 257 -10.56 10.76 -14.18
N ALA A 258 -11.00 10.54 -12.93
CA ALA A 258 -11.21 9.19 -12.39
C ALA A 258 -12.19 8.37 -13.24
N LEU A 259 -13.33 8.96 -13.62
CA LEU A 259 -14.33 8.30 -14.47
C LEU A 259 -13.77 8.01 -15.86
N SER A 260 -13.11 8.98 -16.48
CA SER A 260 -12.55 8.81 -17.84
C SER A 260 -11.56 7.66 -17.92
N VAL A 261 -10.67 7.56 -16.93
CA VAL A 261 -9.69 6.45 -16.87
C VAL A 261 -10.38 5.12 -16.54
N ALA A 262 -11.37 5.11 -15.64
CA ALA A 262 -12.12 3.90 -15.32
C ALA A 262 -12.92 3.38 -16.54
N GLU A 263 -13.58 4.25 -17.30
CA GLU A 263 -14.30 3.90 -18.53
C GLU A 263 -13.35 3.32 -19.60
N ASP A 264 -12.15 3.87 -19.73
CA ASP A 264 -11.12 3.34 -20.64
C ASP A 264 -10.68 1.92 -20.25
N ILE A 265 -10.47 1.66 -18.96
CA ILE A 265 -10.13 0.32 -18.46
C ILE A 265 -11.26 -0.66 -18.73
N ILE A 266 -12.49 -0.32 -18.35
CA ILE A 266 -13.69 -1.17 -18.53
C ILE A 266 -13.86 -1.55 -19.99
N LYS A 267 -13.65 -0.61 -20.90
CA LYS A 267 -13.87 -0.81 -22.33
C LYS A 267 -12.73 -1.53 -23.04
N ASN A 268 -11.48 -1.28 -22.66
CA ASN A 268 -10.33 -1.58 -23.52
C ASN A 268 -9.33 -2.56 -22.90
N SER A 269 -9.41 -2.88 -21.59
CA SER A 269 -8.42 -3.74 -20.92
C SER A 269 -8.53 -5.22 -21.27
N GLY A 270 -9.69 -5.66 -21.76
CA GLY A 270 -9.97 -7.11 -21.90
C GLY A 270 -10.20 -7.84 -20.57
N ALA A 271 -10.06 -7.16 -19.43
CA ALA A 271 -10.38 -7.73 -18.12
C ALA A 271 -11.89 -7.97 -17.97
N ALA A 272 -12.27 -8.96 -17.17
CA ALA A 272 -13.66 -9.31 -16.95
C ALA A 272 -13.93 -9.57 -15.47
N LEU A 273 -15.09 -9.10 -14.99
CA LEU A 273 -15.55 -9.39 -13.63
C LEU A 273 -15.74 -10.89 -13.45
N TRP A 274 -15.31 -11.42 -12.32
CA TRP A 274 -15.61 -12.80 -11.97
C TRP A 274 -17.11 -12.99 -11.82
N THR A 275 -17.60 -14.06 -12.44
CA THR A 275 -18.96 -14.51 -12.22
C THR A 275 -19.12 -15.06 -10.80
N ARG A 276 -20.36 -15.26 -10.34
CA ARG A 276 -20.65 -15.88 -9.04
C ARG A 276 -19.92 -17.22 -8.85
N ASP A 277 -19.93 -18.08 -9.87
CA ASP A 277 -19.30 -19.40 -9.80
C ASP A 277 -17.76 -19.35 -9.77
N GLN A 278 -17.18 -18.27 -10.28
CA GLN A 278 -15.74 -18.03 -10.28
C GLN A 278 -15.26 -17.38 -8.99
N TYR A 279 -16.08 -16.52 -8.34
CA TYR A 279 -15.66 -15.60 -7.28
C TYR A 279 -14.89 -16.28 -6.15
N PHE A 280 -15.43 -17.39 -5.61
CA PHE A 280 -14.76 -18.10 -4.52
C PHE A 280 -13.45 -18.77 -5.00
N LYS A 281 -13.45 -19.36 -6.17
CA LYS A 281 -12.30 -20.10 -6.72
C LYS A 281 -11.17 -19.17 -7.14
N ALA A 282 -11.50 -17.98 -7.61
CA ALA A 282 -10.54 -16.99 -8.11
C ALA A 282 -9.47 -16.58 -7.09
N TRP A 283 -9.77 -16.71 -5.80
CA TRP A 283 -8.87 -16.40 -4.70
C TRP A 283 -7.91 -17.53 -4.31
N ASP A 284 -7.97 -18.68 -5.00
CA ASP A 284 -7.05 -19.78 -4.73
C ASP A 284 -5.68 -19.49 -5.34
N ALA A 285 -4.67 -19.35 -4.49
CA ALA A 285 -3.32 -19.04 -4.93
C ALA A 285 -2.66 -20.15 -5.78
N SER A 286 -3.22 -21.37 -5.78
CA SER A 286 -2.74 -22.47 -6.64
C SER A 286 -3.21 -22.33 -8.09
N THR A 287 -4.42 -21.80 -8.28
CA THR A 287 -5.09 -21.66 -9.57
C THR A 287 -5.89 -20.36 -9.64
N PRO A 288 -5.22 -19.21 -9.53
CA PRO A 288 -5.91 -17.93 -9.50
C PRO A 288 -6.60 -17.66 -10.84
N ASN A 289 -7.78 -17.03 -10.78
CA ASN A 289 -8.41 -16.50 -11.98
C ASN A 289 -7.94 -15.07 -12.21
N GLU A 290 -7.14 -14.87 -13.25
CA GLU A 290 -6.50 -13.58 -13.54
C GLU A 290 -7.44 -12.55 -14.17
N SER A 291 -8.64 -12.94 -14.62
CA SER A 291 -9.49 -12.09 -15.45
C SER A 291 -9.91 -10.77 -14.81
N GLU A 292 -9.97 -10.70 -13.47
CA GLU A 292 -10.35 -9.48 -12.74
C GLU A 292 -9.15 -8.73 -12.14
N PHE A 293 -7.98 -9.38 -11.97
CA PHE A 293 -6.80 -8.71 -11.44
C PHE A 293 -6.18 -7.77 -12.48
N LEU A 294 -6.08 -6.49 -12.16
CA LEU A 294 -5.35 -5.50 -12.98
C LEU A 294 -3.91 -5.36 -12.49
N PHE A 295 -3.68 -5.54 -11.20
CA PHE A 295 -2.36 -5.68 -10.62
C PHE A 295 -2.45 -6.44 -9.29
N ARG A 296 -1.65 -7.47 -9.16
CA ARG A 296 -1.45 -8.23 -7.92
C ARG A 296 0.01 -8.60 -7.75
N LEU A 297 0.44 -8.80 -6.51
CA LEU A 297 1.76 -9.33 -6.24
C LEU A 297 1.68 -10.86 -6.16
N ASN A 298 2.73 -11.50 -6.64
CA ASN A 298 2.89 -12.94 -6.57
C ASN A 298 3.79 -13.30 -5.38
N VAL A 299 3.35 -14.19 -4.51
CA VAL A 299 4.18 -14.82 -3.50
C VAL A 299 4.52 -16.21 -3.98
N ALA A 300 5.76 -16.39 -4.46
CA ALA A 300 6.19 -17.60 -5.15
C ALA A 300 6.47 -18.78 -4.20
N GLY A 301 6.67 -18.56 -2.94
CA GLY A 301 6.95 -19.59 -1.95
C GLY A 301 7.14 -19.06 -0.53
N SER A 302 7.36 -19.96 0.39
CA SER A 302 7.49 -19.62 1.82
C SER A 302 8.71 -18.74 2.17
N THR A 303 9.68 -18.64 1.28
CA THR A 303 10.89 -17.80 1.44
C THR A 303 10.74 -16.43 0.81
N ASP A 304 9.74 -16.22 -0.03
CA ASP A 304 9.50 -14.95 -0.73
C ASP A 304 8.84 -13.89 0.15
N ASN A 305 8.14 -14.33 1.20
CA ASN A 305 7.52 -13.46 2.19
C ASN A 305 7.74 -13.99 3.60
N ASN A 306 7.43 -13.20 4.63
CA ASN A 306 7.46 -13.67 6.00
C ASN A 306 6.38 -14.74 6.24
N VAL A 307 6.81 -15.96 6.52
CA VAL A 307 5.91 -17.12 6.67
C VAL A 307 4.86 -16.91 7.76
N LEU A 308 5.25 -16.27 8.88
CA LEU A 308 4.39 -16.12 10.05
C LEU A 308 3.64 -14.80 10.07
N ASN A 309 4.25 -13.72 9.60
CA ASN A 309 3.71 -12.37 9.71
C ASN A 309 3.12 -11.82 8.40
N GLY A 310 3.12 -12.60 7.30
CA GLY A 310 2.46 -12.21 6.05
C GLY A 310 0.95 -12.07 6.22
N ILE A 311 0.35 -11.18 5.42
CA ILE A 311 -1.08 -10.84 5.53
C ILE A 311 -2.02 -12.06 5.42
N GLY A 312 -1.68 -13.05 4.60
CA GLY A 312 -2.49 -14.26 4.48
C GLY A 312 -2.55 -15.03 5.80
N ASN A 313 -1.40 -15.26 6.46
CA ASN A 313 -1.38 -15.93 7.77
C ASN A 313 -2.02 -15.07 8.88
N LEU A 314 -1.97 -13.75 8.73
CA LEU A 314 -2.57 -12.82 9.68
C LEU A 314 -4.12 -12.91 9.66
N GLN A 315 -4.72 -12.99 8.48
CA GLN A 315 -6.17 -13.00 8.30
C GLN A 315 -6.81 -14.38 8.50
N GLN A 316 -6.13 -15.45 8.06
CA GLN A 316 -6.75 -16.78 8.00
C GLN A 316 -7.09 -17.36 9.36
N ARG A 317 -8.25 -18.04 9.44
CA ARG A 317 -8.74 -18.75 10.64
C ARG A 317 -7.72 -19.77 11.17
N GLU A 318 -7.04 -20.49 10.30
CA GLU A 318 -6.00 -21.47 10.61
C GLU A 318 -4.63 -20.83 10.87
N GLY A 319 -4.52 -19.50 10.69
CA GLY A 319 -3.34 -18.68 10.96
C GLY A 319 -3.37 -18.00 12.32
N TYR A 320 -2.99 -16.72 12.34
CA TYR A 320 -3.01 -15.91 13.56
C TYR A 320 -4.40 -15.39 13.94
N LYS A 321 -5.38 -15.43 13.05
CA LYS A 321 -6.74 -14.98 13.30
C LYS A 321 -6.84 -13.55 13.84
N GLU A 322 -5.98 -12.68 13.37
CA GLU A 322 -5.84 -11.34 13.94
C GLU A 322 -7.07 -10.46 13.71
N MET A 323 -7.84 -10.79 12.68
CA MET A 323 -8.93 -9.95 12.22
C MET A 323 -10.19 -10.78 11.99
N VAL A 324 -11.34 -10.19 12.31
CA VAL A 324 -12.67 -10.76 12.06
C VAL A 324 -13.61 -9.68 11.53
N ALA A 325 -14.59 -10.08 10.72
CA ALA A 325 -15.67 -9.20 10.33
C ALA A 325 -16.45 -8.75 11.58
N THR A 326 -16.88 -7.50 11.60
CA THR A 326 -17.74 -6.99 12.68
C THR A 326 -19.14 -7.56 12.57
N LYS A 327 -19.90 -7.54 13.69
CA LYS A 327 -21.30 -7.95 13.66
C LYS A 327 -22.12 -7.14 12.66
N LYS A 328 -21.89 -5.83 12.63
CA LYS A 328 -22.54 -4.90 11.71
C LYS A 328 -22.29 -5.26 10.24
N PHE A 329 -21.03 -5.61 9.91
CA PHE A 329 -20.69 -6.04 8.56
C PHE A 329 -21.34 -7.39 8.19
N VAL A 330 -21.30 -8.36 9.11
CA VAL A 330 -21.95 -9.66 8.89
C VAL A 330 -23.45 -9.48 8.67
N ASP A 331 -24.13 -8.69 9.50
CA ASP A 331 -25.57 -8.41 9.36
C ASP A 331 -25.85 -7.73 8.00
N MET A 332 -25.00 -6.79 7.57
CA MET A 332 -25.11 -6.11 6.27
C MET A 332 -24.94 -7.09 5.10
N LEU A 333 -23.95 -7.96 5.15
CA LEU A 333 -23.70 -8.91 4.06
C LEU A 333 -24.77 -10.00 3.99
N THR A 334 -25.16 -10.57 5.13
CA THR A 334 -26.16 -11.65 5.23
C THR A 334 -27.60 -11.18 5.01
N SER A 335 -27.83 -9.85 4.93
CA SER A 335 -29.14 -9.32 4.53
C SER A 335 -29.55 -9.74 3.10
N ASP A 336 -28.55 -10.09 2.27
CA ASP A 336 -28.75 -10.78 1.00
C ASP A 336 -28.12 -12.20 1.07
N PRO A 337 -28.89 -13.24 1.37
CA PRO A 337 -28.37 -14.60 1.51
C PRO A 337 -27.84 -15.17 0.19
N GLU A 338 -28.26 -14.63 -0.96
CA GLU A 338 -27.78 -15.03 -2.28
C GLU A 338 -26.46 -14.36 -2.70
N ASP A 339 -25.96 -13.44 -1.88
CA ASP A 339 -24.67 -12.78 -2.16
C ASP A 339 -23.51 -13.78 -1.98
N VAL A 340 -22.81 -14.09 -3.08
CA VAL A 340 -21.74 -15.08 -3.10
C VAL A 340 -20.57 -14.73 -2.14
N ARG A 341 -20.46 -13.47 -1.75
CA ARG A 341 -19.44 -13.01 -0.78
C ARG A 341 -19.66 -13.56 0.61
N ASN A 342 -20.87 -14.03 0.94
CA ASN A 342 -21.11 -14.78 2.18
C ASN A 342 -20.24 -16.05 2.28
N ASP A 343 -19.87 -16.65 1.16
CA ASP A 343 -19.04 -17.86 1.12
C ASP A 343 -17.55 -17.56 1.31
N MET A 344 -17.16 -16.28 1.26
CA MET A 344 -15.80 -15.85 1.57
C MET A 344 -15.49 -15.82 3.06
N PHE A 345 -16.44 -16.13 3.92
CA PHE A 345 -16.25 -16.11 5.36
C PHE A 345 -16.43 -17.50 5.97
N LEU A 346 -15.61 -17.82 6.97
CA LEU A 346 -15.61 -19.06 7.71
C LEU A 346 -16.09 -18.83 9.16
N PRO A 347 -16.83 -19.78 9.76
CA PRO A 347 -17.23 -19.69 11.17
C PRO A 347 -16.04 -19.94 12.10
N ALA A 348 -16.17 -19.50 13.33
CA ALA A 348 -15.28 -19.86 14.42
C ALA A 348 -15.33 -21.37 14.73
N THR A 349 -14.22 -21.93 15.21
CA THR A 349 -14.12 -23.34 15.60
C THR A 349 -13.66 -23.52 17.05
N ALA A 350 -12.88 -22.59 17.60
CA ALA A 350 -12.45 -22.64 18.98
C ALA A 350 -13.61 -22.30 19.94
N ALA A 351 -13.76 -23.04 21.05
CA ALA A 351 -14.90 -22.92 21.97
C ALA A 351 -15.13 -21.48 22.46
N GLN A 352 -14.08 -20.75 22.80
CA GLN A 352 -14.17 -19.35 23.25
C GLN A 352 -14.66 -18.40 22.15
N GLU A 353 -14.20 -18.60 20.92
CA GLU A 353 -14.63 -17.82 19.75
C GLU A 353 -16.09 -18.12 19.39
N VAL A 354 -16.47 -19.42 19.42
CA VAL A 354 -17.85 -19.86 19.21
C VAL A 354 -18.79 -19.28 20.27
N ALA A 355 -18.35 -19.18 21.53
CA ALA A 355 -19.13 -18.53 22.57
C ALA A 355 -19.39 -17.04 22.29
N THR A 356 -18.49 -16.37 21.56
CA THR A 356 -18.61 -14.94 21.22
C THR A 356 -19.34 -14.72 19.91
N TYR A 357 -18.96 -15.45 18.85
CA TYR A 357 -19.45 -15.20 17.49
C TYR A 357 -20.64 -16.10 17.10
N GLY A 358 -20.94 -17.14 17.90
CA GLY A 358 -21.96 -18.12 17.57
C GLY A 358 -21.62 -18.89 16.29
N THR A 359 -22.65 -19.07 15.45
CA THR A 359 -22.53 -19.71 14.12
C THR A 359 -22.17 -18.75 12.99
N ASN A 360 -21.93 -17.47 13.32
CA ASN A 360 -21.63 -16.48 12.31
C ASN A 360 -20.28 -16.77 11.61
N LYS A 361 -20.26 -16.55 10.32
CA LYS A 361 -19.05 -16.63 9.51
C LYS A 361 -18.28 -15.30 9.62
N VAL A 362 -17.19 -15.27 10.39
CA VAL A 362 -16.48 -14.03 10.75
C VAL A 362 -15.06 -13.95 10.19
N TYR A 363 -14.45 -15.10 9.84
CA TYR A 363 -13.07 -15.15 9.33
C TYR A 363 -13.05 -15.02 7.82
N LEU A 364 -12.48 -13.94 7.29
CA LEU A 364 -12.32 -13.72 5.86
C LEU A 364 -11.34 -14.74 5.26
N ASN A 365 -11.72 -15.33 4.13
CA ASN A 365 -11.00 -16.37 3.43
C ASN A 365 -10.60 -15.96 1.99
N LYS A 366 -10.45 -14.68 1.73
CA LYS A 366 -9.97 -14.15 0.45
C LYS A 366 -8.51 -14.54 0.19
N LEU A 367 -7.64 -14.27 1.15
CA LEU A 367 -6.20 -14.51 1.01
C LEU A 367 -5.85 -15.95 1.39
N ARG A 368 -6.43 -16.90 0.68
CA ARG A 368 -6.19 -18.33 0.90
C ARG A 368 -4.79 -18.70 0.42
N GLY A 369 -4.08 -19.49 1.25
CA GLY A 369 -2.80 -20.03 0.88
C GLY A 369 -2.90 -21.11 -0.18
N GLN A 370 -1.80 -21.36 -0.87
CA GLN A 370 -1.67 -22.40 -1.88
C GLN A 370 -2.00 -23.78 -1.30
N GLY A 371 -2.96 -24.48 -1.91
CA GLY A 371 -3.37 -25.80 -1.48
C GLY A 371 -3.93 -25.88 -0.06
N GLY A 372 -4.31 -24.75 0.55
CA GLY A 372 -4.84 -24.66 1.91
C GLY A 372 -3.80 -24.83 3.03
N ASN A 373 -2.56 -25.20 2.72
CA ASN A 373 -1.52 -25.52 3.70
C ASN A 373 -0.41 -24.48 3.80
N LEU A 374 -0.20 -23.65 2.78
CA LEU A 374 0.85 -22.62 2.75
C LEU A 374 0.22 -21.23 2.91
N ARG A 375 -0.14 -20.87 4.14
CA ARG A 375 -0.90 -19.66 4.49
C ARG A 375 -0.24 -18.34 4.12
N ASN A 376 1.04 -18.35 3.88
CA ASN A 376 1.82 -17.18 3.47
C ASN A 376 2.03 -17.11 1.94
N VAL A 377 1.77 -18.19 1.19
CA VAL A 377 1.82 -18.20 -0.27
C VAL A 377 0.43 -17.84 -0.79
N THR A 378 0.13 -16.55 -0.76
CA THR A 378 -1.19 -16.02 -1.07
C THR A 378 -1.12 -15.04 -2.24
N ILE A 379 -2.26 -14.75 -2.83
CA ILE A 379 -2.42 -13.62 -3.74
C ILE A 379 -2.47 -12.34 -2.90
N VAL A 380 -1.69 -11.32 -3.28
CA VAL A 380 -1.76 -10.00 -2.66
C VAL A 380 -2.34 -9.02 -3.68
N PRO A 381 -3.65 -8.73 -3.63
CA PRO A 381 -4.30 -7.84 -4.59
C PRO A 381 -3.85 -6.40 -4.34
N ILE A 382 -3.47 -5.70 -5.40
CA ILE A 382 -3.21 -4.26 -5.38
C ILE A 382 -4.42 -3.50 -5.90
N ILE A 383 -4.96 -3.96 -7.04
CA ILE A 383 -6.18 -3.39 -7.62
C ILE A 383 -6.86 -4.38 -8.56
N ARG A 384 -8.18 -4.42 -8.52
CA ARG A 384 -9.04 -5.29 -9.32
C ARG A 384 -10.05 -4.48 -10.14
N LEU A 385 -10.56 -5.09 -11.20
CA LEU A 385 -11.57 -4.49 -12.08
C LEU A 385 -12.86 -4.11 -11.32
N SER A 386 -13.27 -4.89 -10.32
CA SER A 386 -14.41 -4.57 -9.46
C SER A 386 -14.28 -3.22 -8.77
N GLU A 387 -13.06 -2.86 -8.32
CA GLU A 387 -12.82 -1.52 -7.76
C GLU A 387 -12.97 -0.42 -8.83
N VAL A 388 -12.57 -0.71 -10.07
CA VAL A 388 -12.73 0.25 -11.19
C VAL A 388 -14.21 0.49 -11.51
N TYR A 389 -15.05 -0.55 -11.52
CA TYR A 389 -16.50 -0.41 -11.66
C TYR A 389 -17.10 0.43 -10.53
N LEU A 390 -16.71 0.19 -9.30
CA LEU A 390 -17.17 0.98 -8.14
C LEU A 390 -16.69 2.43 -8.20
N THR A 391 -15.48 2.67 -8.68
CA THR A 391 -14.95 4.02 -8.94
C THR A 391 -15.76 4.71 -10.02
N ALA A 392 -16.07 4.02 -11.12
CA ALA A 392 -16.92 4.56 -12.18
C ALA A 392 -18.34 4.89 -11.69
N ALA A 393 -18.94 4.00 -10.90
CA ALA A 393 -20.27 4.21 -10.31
C ALA A 393 -20.29 5.45 -9.38
N GLU A 394 -19.30 5.57 -8.48
CA GLU A 394 -19.18 6.72 -7.57
C GLU A 394 -18.98 8.02 -8.36
N CYS A 395 -18.04 8.03 -9.31
CA CYS A 395 -17.73 9.22 -10.09
C CYS A 395 -18.90 9.67 -10.98
N ALA A 396 -19.60 8.72 -11.61
CA ALA A 396 -20.82 9.04 -12.39
C ALA A 396 -21.91 9.64 -11.48
N PHE A 397 -22.14 9.06 -10.29
CA PHE A 397 -23.08 9.59 -9.30
C PHE A 397 -22.70 11.02 -8.86
N ARG A 398 -21.44 11.25 -8.52
CA ARG A 398 -20.91 12.56 -8.12
C ARG A 398 -21.04 13.62 -9.22
N LYS A 399 -21.04 13.20 -10.48
CA LYS A 399 -21.27 14.05 -11.66
C LYS A 399 -22.76 14.19 -12.02
N ASN A 400 -23.68 13.71 -11.17
CA ASN A 400 -25.12 13.69 -11.36
C ASN A 400 -25.61 12.82 -12.54
N ASP A 401 -24.79 11.89 -13.05
CA ASP A 401 -25.18 10.89 -14.03
C ASP A 401 -25.62 9.60 -13.32
N LYS A 402 -26.84 9.64 -12.78
CA LYS A 402 -27.41 8.50 -12.06
C LYS A 402 -27.60 7.27 -12.96
N THR A 403 -27.85 7.46 -14.24
CA THR A 403 -28.06 6.36 -15.20
C THR A 403 -26.78 5.53 -15.33
N LYS A 404 -25.65 6.18 -15.60
CA LYS A 404 -24.34 5.50 -15.65
C LYS A 404 -23.95 4.94 -14.29
N ALA A 405 -24.22 5.64 -13.18
CA ALA A 405 -23.93 5.15 -11.85
C ALA A 405 -24.63 3.81 -11.56
N VAL A 406 -25.91 3.69 -11.96
CA VAL A 406 -26.71 2.46 -11.86
C VAL A 406 -26.13 1.36 -12.77
N GLU A 407 -25.76 1.69 -14.00
CA GLU A 407 -25.17 0.74 -14.95
C GLU A 407 -23.91 0.10 -14.37
N TYR A 408 -22.90 0.90 -13.99
CA TYR A 408 -21.64 0.38 -13.45
C TYR A 408 -21.82 -0.38 -12.14
N LEU A 409 -22.68 0.11 -11.23
CA LEU A 409 -22.94 -0.58 -9.98
C LEU A 409 -23.59 -1.94 -10.22
N ASN A 410 -24.63 -1.98 -11.08
CA ASN A 410 -25.36 -3.22 -11.35
C ASN A 410 -24.54 -4.23 -12.16
N ASP A 411 -23.62 -3.78 -13.02
CA ASP A 411 -22.71 -4.70 -13.71
C ASP A 411 -21.86 -5.49 -12.74
N LEU A 412 -21.42 -4.86 -11.63
CA LEU A 412 -20.77 -5.58 -10.55
C LEU A 412 -21.75 -6.44 -9.75
N VAL A 413 -22.87 -5.88 -9.28
CA VAL A 413 -23.80 -6.53 -8.36
C VAL A 413 -24.40 -7.80 -8.95
N LYS A 414 -24.74 -7.82 -10.24
CA LYS A 414 -25.23 -9.01 -10.99
C LYS A 414 -24.26 -10.19 -10.93
N ASN A 415 -22.98 -9.90 -10.82
CA ASN A 415 -21.92 -10.91 -10.64
C ASN A 415 -21.69 -11.32 -9.18
N ARG A 416 -22.47 -10.78 -8.25
CA ARG A 416 -22.35 -11.09 -6.80
C ARG A 416 -23.61 -11.72 -6.23
N THR A 417 -24.79 -11.34 -6.72
CA THR A 417 -26.07 -11.88 -6.22
C THR A 417 -27.07 -12.12 -7.35
N THR A 418 -28.03 -13.01 -7.10
CA THR A 418 -29.22 -13.24 -7.94
C THR A 418 -30.43 -12.47 -7.45
N THR A 419 -30.31 -11.80 -6.31
CA THR A 419 -31.43 -11.06 -5.69
C THR A 419 -31.70 -9.77 -6.48
N GLU A 420 -32.79 -9.72 -7.25
CA GLU A 420 -33.17 -8.54 -8.04
C GLU A 420 -33.33 -7.28 -7.18
N ALA A 421 -33.81 -7.40 -5.93
CA ALA A 421 -33.94 -6.29 -5.01
C ALA A 421 -32.60 -5.65 -4.61
N SER A 422 -31.49 -6.35 -4.81
CA SER A 422 -30.13 -5.84 -4.60
C SER A 422 -29.64 -4.98 -5.77
N LEU A 423 -30.33 -4.94 -6.90
CA LEU A 423 -30.01 -4.06 -8.03
C LEU A 423 -30.46 -2.62 -7.76
N ALA A 424 -29.63 -1.67 -8.12
CA ALA A 424 -29.95 -0.26 -8.03
C ALA A 424 -30.88 0.18 -9.19
N THR A 425 -31.67 1.22 -8.94
CA THR A 425 -32.44 1.94 -9.93
C THR A 425 -32.08 3.43 -9.87
N VAL A 426 -32.43 4.20 -10.89
CA VAL A 426 -32.18 5.67 -10.91
C VAL A 426 -32.87 6.36 -9.72
N ASP A 427 -33.99 5.83 -9.25
CA ASP A 427 -34.74 6.40 -8.12
C ASP A 427 -34.12 6.10 -6.76
N ASN A 428 -33.44 4.93 -6.61
CA ASN A 428 -32.93 4.48 -5.32
C ASN A 428 -31.39 4.51 -5.20
N ILE A 429 -30.68 4.92 -6.24
CA ILE A 429 -29.22 5.06 -6.21
C ILE A 429 -28.82 6.23 -5.30
N THR A 430 -27.97 5.97 -4.35
CA THR A 430 -27.36 6.96 -3.45
C THR A 430 -25.86 6.72 -3.36
N LEU A 431 -25.10 7.73 -2.93
CA LEU A 431 -23.68 7.56 -2.64
C LEU A 431 -23.45 6.49 -1.58
N GLU A 432 -24.25 6.50 -0.51
CA GLU A 432 -24.16 5.51 0.57
C GLU A 432 -24.29 4.07 0.04
N ARG A 433 -25.25 3.83 -0.87
CA ARG A 433 -25.44 2.52 -1.50
C ARG A 433 -24.21 2.07 -2.27
N ILE A 434 -23.59 2.97 -3.05
CA ILE A 434 -22.36 2.69 -3.78
C ILE A 434 -21.21 2.38 -2.80
N LEU A 435 -21.07 3.16 -1.73
CA LEU A 435 -20.04 2.96 -0.72
C LEU A 435 -20.25 1.67 0.09
N ILE A 436 -21.49 1.29 0.37
CA ILE A 436 -21.82 -0.01 0.98
C ILE A 436 -21.35 -1.15 0.07
N GLU A 437 -21.62 -1.06 -1.22
CA GLU A 437 -21.17 -2.10 -2.16
C GLU A 437 -19.64 -2.16 -2.24
N ARG A 438 -18.97 -1.01 -2.18
CA ARG A 438 -17.52 -0.92 -2.12
C ARG A 438 -16.95 -1.56 -0.85
N ARG A 439 -17.58 -1.37 0.30
CA ARG A 439 -17.22 -2.02 1.58
C ARG A 439 -17.34 -3.54 1.48
N LYS A 440 -18.45 -4.06 0.95
CA LYS A 440 -18.66 -5.51 0.75
C LYS A 440 -17.61 -6.11 -0.18
N GLU A 441 -17.29 -5.42 -1.28
CA GLU A 441 -16.40 -5.94 -2.31
C GLU A 441 -14.94 -5.90 -1.88
N LEU A 442 -14.48 -4.83 -1.22
CA LEU A 442 -13.08 -4.58 -0.93
C LEU A 442 -12.65 -4.92 0.50
N ILE A 443 -13.51 -5.54 1.31
CA ILE A 443 -13.11 -5.98 2.66
C ILE A 443 -11.87 -6.86 2.61
N GLY A 444 -10.88 -6.56 3.44
CA GLY A 444 -9.60 -7.26 3.50
C GLY A 444 -8.58 -6.80 2.44
N GLU A 445 -8.90 -5.76 1.65
CA GLU A 445 -8.01 -5.22 0.60
C GLU A 445 -7.41 -3.84 0.96
N GLY A 446 -7.60 -3.39 2.20
CA GLY A 446 -6.92 -2.22 2.75
C GLY A 446 -7.44 -0.87 2.24
N GLN A 447 -8.72 -0.77 1.81
CA GLN A 447 -9.24 0.47 1.24
C GLN A 447 -10.28 1.19 2.11
N ARG A 448 -10.95 0.50 3.04
CA ARG A 448 -12.07 1.06 3.82
C ARG A 448 -11.72 2.36 4.53
N TYR A 449 -10.57 2.42 5.17
CA TYR A 449 -10.15 3.59 5.94
C TYR A 449 -9.95 4.83 5.05
N PHE A 450 -9.26 4.65 3.95
CA PHE A 450 -9.02 5.74 2.99
C PHE A 450 -10.31 6.23 2.33
N ASP A 451 -11.25 5.32 2.04
CA ASP A 451 -12.56 5.68 1.52
C ASP A 451 -13.36 6.52 2.53
N ALA A 452 -13.33 6.15 3.81
CA ALA A 452 -14.00 6.93 4.86
C ALA A 452 -13.43 8.34 4.99
N LEU A 453 -12.09 8.45 5.06
CA LEU A 453 -11.44 9.75 5.25
C LEU A 453 -11.65 10.70 4.06
N ARG A 454 -11.50 10.20 2.80
CA ARG A 454 -11.72 11.05 1.60
C ARG A 454 -13.16 11.53 1.46
N ASN A 455 -14.12 10.74 1.95
CA ASN A 455 -15.55 11.07 1.93
C ASN A 455 -16.02 11.85 3.16
N ASN A 456 -15.12 12.17 4.10
CA ASN A 456 -15.45 12.80 5.37
C ASN A 456 -16.53 12.03 6.16
N GLU A 457 -16.44 10.71 6.15
CA GLU A 457 -17.32 9.86 6.94
C GLU A 457 -16.89 9.86 8.41
N THR A 458 -17.85 9.88 9.32
CA THR A 458 -17.62 9.51 10.71
C THR A 458 -17.55 7.99 10.80
N ILE A 459 -16.39 7.44 11.14
CA ILE A 459 -16.20 6.02 11.38
C ILE A 459 -16.79 5.70 12.75
N THR A 460 -17.84 4.91 12.78
CA THR A 460 -18.52 4.52 14.02
C THR A 460 -18.49 3.00 14.17
N ARG A 461 -17.70 2.53 15.12
CA ARG A 461 -17.58 1.13 15.49
C ARG A 461 -18.79 0.72 16.34
N TYR A 462 -19.06 1.50 17.39
CA TYR A 462 -20.29 1.40 18.22
C TYR A 462 -20.48 2.69 19.02
N THR A 463 -21.69 2.91 19.52
CA THR A 463 -22.05 4.09 20.32
C THR A 463 -22.46 3.75 21.75
N SER A 464 -22.84 2.49 22.00
CA SER A 464 -23.32 2.00 23.28
C SER A 464 -23.04 0.50 23.44
N GLU A 465 -23.23 -0.05 24.64
CA GLU A 465 -23.14 -1.50 24.86
C GLU A 465 -24.17 -2.29 24.03
N ALA A 466 -25.31 -1.66 23.67
CA ALA A 466 -26.34 -2.31 22.89
C ALA A 466 -25.97 -2.57 21.42
N ASP A 467 -25.17 -1.68 20.83
CA ASP A 467 -24.71 -1.77 19.43
C ASP A 467 -23.25 -2.16 19.29
N LYS A 468 -22.59 -2.50 20.40
CA LYS A 468 -21.17 -2.87 20.47
C LYS A 468 -20.82 -4.13 19.66
N GLY A 469 -21.78 -5.05 19.52
CA GLY A 469 -21.51 -6.29 18.81
C GLY A 469 -20.35 -7.06 19.42
N TRP A 470 -19.33 -7.38 18.61
CA TRP A 470 -18.16 -8.14 19.05
C TRP A 470 -16.94 -7.28 19.36
N HIS A 471 -17.09 -5.97 19.31
CA HIS A 471 -16.00 -5.06 19.69
C HIS A 471 -15.63 -5.22 21.16
N LYS A 472 -14.33 -5.12 21.47
CA LYS A 472 -13.92 -4.92 22.85
C LYS A 472 -14.27 -3.52 23.32
N THR A 473 -14.18 -3.27 24.62
CA THR A 473 -14.34 -1.92 25.15
C THR A 473 -13.17 -1.05 24.72
N LEU A 474 -13.48 0.05 24.03
CA LEU A 474 -12.54 1.04 23.50
C LEU A 474 -12.74 2.37 24.22
N SER A 475 -11.75 3.28 24.10
CA SER A 475 -11.93 4.68 24.48
C SER A 475 -13.03 5.33 23.64
N LYS A 476 -13.64 6.41 24.13
CA LYS A 476 -14.72 7.09 23.41
C LYS A 476 -14.28 7.57 22.02
N GLU A 477 -13.05 8.05 21.93
CA GLU A 477 -12.47 8.54 20.70
C GLU A 477 -12.21 7.40 19.70
N ALA A 478 -11.88 6.20 20.18
CA ALA A 478 -11.74 5.02 19.35
C ALA A 478 -13.09 4.34 19.01
N GLN A 479 -14.17 4.65 19.72
CA GLN A 479 -15.53 4.16 19.40
C GLN A 479 -16.10 4.86 18.16
N SER A 480 -15.87 6.19 18.05
CA SER A 480 -16.36 6.98 16.93
C SER A 480 -15.44 8.16 16.70
N PHE A 481 -14.95 8.34 15.48
CA PHE A 481 -14.04 9.39 15.08
C PHE A 481 -14.18 9.70 13.58
N ASP A 482 -13.64 10.83 13.19
CA ASP A 482 -13.56 11.28 11.80
C ASP A 482 -12.13 11.75 11.45
N ARG A 483 -11.95 12.34 10.28
CA ARG A 483 -10.66 12.82 9.81
C ARG A 483 -10.07 13.98 10.62
N ASP A 484 -10.87 14.67 11.44
CA ASP A 484 -10.41 15.78 12.28
C ASP A 484 -9.73 15.27 13.57
N TYR A 485 -9.93 14.01 13.94
CA TYR A 485 -9.24 13.40 15.06
C TYR A 485 -7.76 13.23 14.73
N PHE A 486 -6.86 13.75 15.57
CA PHE A 486 -5.42 13.76 15.24
C PHE A 486 -4.82 12.37 14.96
N LYS A 487 -5.38 11.30 15.55
CA LYS A 487 -4.97 9.91 15.27
C LYS A 487 -5.56 9.34 13.96
N ALA A 488 -6.32 10.14 13.22
CA ALA A 488 -6.79 9.72 11.89
C ALA A 488 -5.65 9.61 10.87
N ILE A 489 -4.55 10.32 11.08
CA ILE A 489 -3.31 10.12 10.32
C ILE A 489 -2.21 9.60 11.23
N ALA A 490 -1.33 8.75 10.70
CA ALA A 490 -0.26 8.15 11.48
C ALA A 490 0.80 9.19 11.88
N ALA A 491 1.43 8.99 13.05
CA ALA A 491 2.63 9.73 13.40
C ALA A 491 3.79 9.37 12.47
N ILE A 492 4.59 10.36 12.09
CA ILE A 492 5.89 10.09 11.50
C ILE A 492 6.73 9.32 12.53
N PRO A 493 7.37 8.18 12.17
CA PRO A 493 8.16 7.41 13.12
C PRO A 493 9.24 8.25 13.81
N GLN A 494 9.36 8.15 15.12
CA GLN A 494 10.31 8.97 15.88
C GLN A 494 11.76 8.83 15.42
N ALA A 495 12.11 7.62 14.93
CA ALA A 495 13.44 7.36 14.37
C ALA A 495 13.77 8.26 13.17
N GLU A 496 12.77 8.56 12.33
CA GLU A 496 12.93 9.45 11.17
C GLU A 496 13.13 10.90 11.61
N ILE A 497 12.37 11.36 12.59
CA ILE A 497 12.51 12.72 13.16
C ILE A 497 13.89 12.88 13.80
N ASN A 498 14.35 11.88 14.54
CA ASN A 498 15.68 11.90 15.17
C ASN A 498 16.82 11.91 14.15
N ALA A 499 16.65 11.21 13.02
CA ALA A 499 17.66 11.15 11.95
C ALA A 499 17.66 12.39 11.05
N ASN A 500 16.49 13.05 10.89
CA ASN A 500 16.31 14.15 9.97
C ASN A 500 15.61 15.35 10.62
N PRO A 501 16.35 16.37 11.06
CA PRO A 501 15.78 17.55 11.75
C PRO A 501 14.86 18.41 10.87
N ASN A 502 14.81 18.17 9.55
CA ASN A 502 13.92 18.88 8.63
C ASN A 502 12.50 18.28 8.60
N ILE A 503 12.30 17.10 9.18
CA ILE A 503 10.98 16.45 9.26
C ILE A 503 10.23 16.98 10.48
N LYS A 504 9.03 17.52 10.23
CA LYS A 504 8.09 17.94 11.29
C LYS A 504 7.09 16.82 11.55
N GLN A 505 6.75 16.61 12.82
CA GLN A 505 5.72 15.65 13.23
C GLN A 505 4.32 16.14 12.82
N ASN A 506 3.37 15.21 12.72
CA ASN A 506 1.95 15.53 12.64
C ASN A 506 1.45 16.10 13.96
N THR A 507 0.55 17.08 13.87
CA THR A 507 -0.05 17.74 15.04
C THR A 507 -0.73 16.71 15.95
N GLY A 508 -0.57 16.87 17.26
CA GLY A 508 -1.20 16.02 18.28
C GLY A 508 -0.31 14.88 18.81
N TYR A 509 0.83 14.58 18.18
CA TYR A 509 1.74 13.52 18.63
C TYR A 509 2.91 14.00 19.51
N GLY A 510 2.83 15.21 20.03
CA GLY A 510 3.89 15.83 20.82
C GLY A 510 5.02 16.38 19.94
N GLU A 511 5.60 17.50 20.38
CA GLU A 511 6.83 18.06 19.81
C GLU A 511 8.04 17.45 20.51
#